data_eebb9806c2bc8202011c51ba2f0ace5e
#
_entry.id   eebb9806c2bc8202011c51ba2f0ace5e
#
_cell.length_a   1.000
_cell.length_b   1.000
_cell.length_c   1.000
_cell.angle_alpha   90.00
_cell.angle_beta   90.00
_cell.angle_gamma   90.00
#
_symmetry.space_group_name_H-M   'P 1'
#
loop_
_entity.id
_entity.type
_entity.pdbx_description
1 polymer ?
#
loop_
_entity_poly.entity_id
_entity_poly.type
_entity_poly.pdbx_seq_one_letter_code
_entity_poly.pdbx_strand_id
1 'polypeptide(L)'
;MISYVTGNNKFQYRAASVIVHNGKVLLQRDTSDQVWYIPGGRVEFDESAEEAIEREMLEEFNVPIVNKKLIWLVENFIEFSDRRVHEMGLFYLVHLPSGHSIYQHNDEFEGAEQGFANKWVHMEALDDYFIVPEFVVPELRTLQHVEGIKHIVNRSVRK
;
A
#
# COMPACT_ATOMS: atom_id res chain seq x y z
N MET A 1 -5.54 -14.95 7.13
CA MET A 1 -4.38 -14.09 6.80
C MET A 1 -3.08 -14.81 7.12
N ILE A 2 -2.07 -14.60 6.34
CA ILE A 2 -0.76 -15.20 6.59
C ILE A 2 0.03 -14.28 7.51
N SER A 3 -0.09 -14.54 8.79
CA SER A 3 0.54 -13.77 9.85
C SER A 3 0.71 -14.65 11.09
N TYR A 4 1.85 -14.51 11.78
CA TYR A 4 2.07 -15.22 13.04
C TYR A 4 2.97 -14.42 13.96
N VAL A 5 2.90 -14.74 15.26
CA VAL A 5 3.68 -14.09 16.32
C VAL A 5 4.50 -15.13 17.07
N THR A 6 5.77 -14.85 17.29
CA THR A 6 6.67 -15.64 18.13
C THR A 6 7.41 -14.70 19.08
N GLY A 7 7.05 -14.75 20.38
CA GLY A 7 7.56 -13.79 21.35
C GLY A 7 7.21 -12.37 20.97
N ASN A 8 8.20 -11.52 20.84
CA ASN A 8 8.03 -10.12 20.43
C ASN A 8 8.16 -9.92 18.92
N ASN A 9 8.24 -11.01 18.15
CA ASN A 9 8.38 -10.95 16.71
C ASN A 9 7.07 -11.29 16.02
N LYS A 10 6.69 -10.48 15.04
CA LYS A 10 5.52 -10.71 14.20
C LYS A 10 5.95 -10.79 12.74
N PHE A 11 5.55 -11.85 12.06
CA PHE A 11 5.67 -11.96 10.61
C PHE A 11 4.31 -11.73 9.96
N GLN A 12 4.31 -11.07 8.81
CA GLN A 12 3.10 -10.95 7.99
C GLN A 12 3.42 -10.85 6.51
N TYR A 13 2.50 -11.35 5.69
CA TYR A 13 2.58 -11.31 4.24
C TYR A 13 1.50 -10.36 3.72
N ARG A 14 1.92 -9.32 2.99
CA ARG A 14 1.04 -8.24 2.53
C ARG A 14 1.15 -8.06 1.02
N ALA A 15 0.02 -7.71 0.39
CA ALA A 15 -0.03 -7.25 -0.99
C ALA A 15 -0.62 -5.84 -1.03
N ALA A 16 -0.09 -4.98 -1.90
CA ALA A 16 -0.49 -3.59 -1.97
C ALA A 16 -0.64 -3.11 -3.41
N SER A 17 -1.51 -2.11 -3.60
CA SER A 17 -1.86 -1.55 -4.90
C SER A 17 -1.35 -0.12 -5.01
N VAL A 18 -0.37 0.11 -5.87
CA VAL A 18 0.11 1.45 -6.25
C VAL A 18 -0.76 1.94 -7.40
N ILE A 19 -1.57 2.96 -7.14
CA ILE A 19 -2.52 3.50 -8.12
C ILE A 19 -2.16 4.95 -8.37
N VAL A 20 -1.73 5.23 -9.60
CA VAL A 20 -1.31 6.57 -10.03
C VAL A 20 -2.28 7.07 -11.10
N HIS A 21 -2.77 8.28 -10.94
CA HIS A 21 -3.69 8.91 -11.89
C HIS A 21 -3.45 10.42 -11.94
N ASN A 22 -3.19 10.95 -13.13
CA ASN A 22 -2.98 12.39 -13.35
C ASN A 22 -1.94 13.02 -12.40
N GLY A 23 -0.81 12.34 -12.21
CA GLY A 23 0.27 12.81 -11.35
C GLY A 23 0.01 12.69 -9.85
N LYS A 24 -1.05 11.97 -9.46
CA LYS A 24 -1.40 11.72 -8.06
C LYS A 24 -1.35 10.24 -7.76
N VAL A 25 -1.05 9.92 -6.52
CA VAL A 25 -1.09 8.54 -6.00
C VAL A 25 -2.16 8.42 -4.91
N LEU A 26 -2.84 7.28 -4.90
CA LEU A 26 -3.83 7.00 -3.86
C LEU A 26 -3.13 6.54 -2.59
N LEU A 27 -3.36 7.24 -1.49
CA LEU A 27 -2.87 6.90 -0.16
C LEU A 27 -4.04 6.64 0.79
N GLN A 28 -3.79 5.82 1.80
CA GLN A 28 -4.77 5.45 2.81
C GLN A 28 -4.17 5.62 4.21
N ARG A 29 -5.00 5.97 5.18
CA ARG A 29 -4.64 5.95 6.60
C ARG A 29 -5.81 5.42 7.43
N ASP A 30 -5.48 4.85 8.57
CA ASP A 30 -6.47 4.61 9.62
C ASP A 30 -6.93 5.96 10.17
N THR A 31 -8.24 6.15 10.36
CA THR A 31 -8.77 7.44 10.84
C THR A 31 -8.30 7.78 12.25
N SER A 32 -7.85 6.79 13.02
CA SER A 32 -7.26 6.99 14.35
C SER A 32 -5.78 7.36 14.33
N ASP A 33 -5.15 7.39 13.15
CA ASP A 33 -3.71 7.62 12.98
C ASP A 33 -3.46 8.71 11.93
N GLN A 34 -2.25 9.29 11.94
CA GLN A 34 -1.81 10.28 10.96
C GLN A 34 -0.82 9.71 9.95
N VAL A 35 -0.61 8.40 9.98
CA VAL A 35 0.34 7.70 9.11
C VAL A 35 -0.36 7.24 7.85
N TRP A 36 0.19 7.66 6.69
CA TRP A 36 -0.31 7.27 5.37
C TRP A 36 0.48 6.10 4.80
N TYR A 37 -0.18 5.28 4.01
CA TYR A 37 0.44 4.13 3.36
C TYR A 37 -0.25 3.79 2.04
N ILE A 38 0.37 2.94 1.26
CA ILE A 38 -0.21 2.40 0.03
C ILE A 38 -1.34 1.41 0.40
N PRO A 39 -2.53 1.55 -0.20
CA PRO A 39 -3.64 0.63 0.07
C PRO A 39 -3.28 -0.83 -0.19
N GLY A 40 -3.78 -1.72 0.64
CA GLY A 40 -3.55 -3.14 0.50
C GLY A 40 -4.00 -3.88 1.76
N GLY A 41 -3.61 -5.15 1.85
CA GLY A 41 -3.96 -5.97 3.00
C GLY A 41 -3.12 -7.23 3.06
N ARG A 42 -3.39 -8.04 4.07
CA ARG A 42 -2.69 -9.31 4.25
C ARG A 42 -3.24 -10.35 3.31
N VAL A 43 -2.34 -11.15 2.75
CA VAL A 43 -2.70 -12.27 1.88
C VAL A 43 -3.30 -13.38 2.73
N GLU A 44 -4.37 -13.99 2.25
CA GLU A 44 -5.03 -15.13 2.89
C GLU A 44 -4.38 -16.45 2.44
N PHE A 45 -4.62 -17.52 3.20
CA PHE A 45 -4.21 -18.86 2.77
C PHE A 45 -4.91 -19.24 1.46
N ASP A 46 -4.18 -19.92 0.59
CA ASP A 46 -4.63 -20.34 -0.74
C ASP A 46 -4.97 -19.18 -1.70
N GLU A 47 -4.56 -17.97 -1.35
CA GLU A 47 -4.75 -16.76 -2.16
C GLU A 47 -3.40 -16.30 -2.71
N SER A 48 -3.31 -16.01 -3.99
CA SER A 48 -2.13 -15.32 -4.54
C SER A 48 -2.14 -13.85 -4.14
N ALA A 49 -0.99 -13.19 -4.22
CA ALA A 49 -0.92 -11.74 -3.96
C ALA A 49 -1.78 -10.96 -4.96
N GLU A 50 -1.89 -11.41 -6.21
CA GLU A 50 -2.77 -10.80 -7.22
C GLU A 50 -4.24 -10.91 -6.83
N GLU A 51 -4.67 -12.08 -6.38
CA GLU A 51 -6.03 -12.29 -5.87
C GLU A 51 -6.30 -11.44 -4.62
N ALA A 52 -5.29 -11.30 -3.76
CA ALA A 52 -5.40 -10.48 -2.56
C ALA A 52 -5.67 -9.00 -2.89
N ILE A 53 -4.93 -8.41 -3.83
CA ILE A 53 -5.18 -7.00 -4.18
C ILE A 53 -6.52 -6.81 -4.87
N GLU A 54 -6.99 -7.77 -5.66
CA GLU A 54 -8.32 -7.72 -6.26
C GLU A 54 -9.40 -7.74 -5.20
N ARG A 55 -9.28 -8.63 -4.23
CA ARG A 55 -10.21 -8.75 -3.10
C ARG A 55 -10.20 -7.47 -2.25
N GLU A 56 -9.01 -6.98 -1.88
CA GLU A 56 -8.89 -5.77 -1.06
C GLU A 56 -9.46 -4.53 -1.76
N MET A 57 -9.24 -4.38 -3.07
CA MET A 57 -9.83 -3.27 -3.82
C MET A 57 -11.35 -3.31 -3.85
N LEU A 58 -11.93 -4.50 -3.96
CA LEU A 58 -13.39 -4.66 -3.88
C LEU A 58 -13.91 -4.38 -2.47
N GLU A 59 -13.24 -4.88 -1.44
CA GLU A 59 -13.65 -4.67 -0.04
C GLU A 59 -13.52 -3.20 0.37
N GLU A 60 -12.40 -2.57 0.06
CA GLU A 60 -12.09 -1.22 0.54
C GLU A 60 -12.74 -0.12 -0.31
N PHE A 61 -12.86 -0.32 -1.63
CA PHE A 61 -13.29 0.72 -2.56
C PHE A 61 -14.44 0.33 -3.47
N ASN A 62 -14.85 -0.93 -3.47
CA ASN A 62 -15.85 -1.48 -4.40
C ASN A 62 -15.47 -1.23 -5.87
N VAL A 63 -14.19 -1.39 -6.19
CA VAL A 63 -13.64 -1.15 -7.53
C VAL A 63 -12.91 -2.40 -8.02
N PRO A 64 -13.22 -2.89 -9.23
CA PRO A 64 -12.46 -3.97 -9.84
C PRO A 64 -11.14 -3.47 -10.41
N ILE A 65 -10.13 -4.34 -10.45
CA ILE A 65 -8.84 -4.07 -11.09
C ILE A 65 -8.93 -4.42 -12.57
N VAL A 66 -8.48 -3.53 -13.45
CA VAL A 66 -8.43 -3.75 -14.89
C VAL A 66 -7.08 -4.37 -15.30
N ASN A 67 -5.98 -3.83 -14.75
CA ASN A 67 -4.63 -4.29 -15.06
C ASN A 67 -3.74 -4.17 -13.83
N LYS A 68 -2.79 -5.10 -13.70
CA LYS A 68 -1.85 -5.14 -12.58
C LYS A 68 -0.49 -5.66 -13.02
N LYS A 69 0.56 -5.11 -12.42
CA LYS A 69 1.93 -5.50 -12.69
C LYS A 69 2.74 -5.46 -11.39
N LEU A 70 3.40 -6.56 -11.03
CA LEU A 70 4.28 -6.58 -9.87
C LEU A 70 5.49 -5.67 -10.13
N ILE A 71 5.69 -4.68 -9.27
CA ILE A 71 6.78 -3.71 -9.41
C ILE A 71 7.82 -3.80 -8.28
N TRP A 72 7.39 -4.07 -7.04
CA TRP A 72 8.31 -4.15 -5.90
C TRP A 72 8.06 -5.42 -5.10
N LEU A 73 9.16 -6.13 -4.80
CA LEU A 73 9.21 -7.18 -3.80
C LEU A 73 9.94 -6.60 -2.60
N VAL A 74 9.26 -6.51 -1.48
CA VAL A 74 9.76 -5.77 -0.32
C VAL A 74 9.92 -6.69 0.88
N GLU A 75 11.12 -6.69 1.46
CA GLU A 75 11.38 -7.23 2.78
C GLU A 75 11.45 -6.05 3.74
N ASN A 76 10.46 -5.93 4.61
CA ASN A 76 10.32 -4.79 5.51
C ASN A 76 10.52 -5.22 6.97
N PHE A 77 11.45 -4.56 7.64
CA PHE A 77 11.80 -4.83 9.02
C PHE A 77 11.54 -3.57 9.85
N ILE A 78 10.61 -3.65 10.79
CA ILE A 78 10.22 -2.52 11.63
C ILE A 78 10.48 -2.89 13.09
N GLU A 79 11.30 -2.09 13.76
CA GLU A 79 11.56 -2.23 15.19
C GLU A 79 10.77 -1.16 15.95
N PHE A 80 9.82 -1.63 16.76
CA PHE A 80 9.11 -0.81 17.73
C PHE A 80 9.75 -0.99 19.11
N SER A 81 9.38 -0.17 20.08
CA SER A 81 9.91 -0.26 21.45
C SER A 81 9.56 -1.60 22.14
N ASP A 82 8.42 -2.20 21.78
CA ASP A 82 7.87 -3.40 22.42
C ASP A 82 7.82 -4.64 21.51
N ARG A 83 8.05 -4.47 20.21
CA ARG A 83 7.95 -5.57 19.24
C ARG A 83 8.73 -5.29 17.97
N ARG A 84 8.92 -6.35 17.20
CA ARG A 84 9.49 -6.30 15.85
C ARG A 84 8.53 -6.87 14.84
N VAL A 85 8.43 -6.23 13.68
CA VAL A 85 7.60 -6.70 12.57
C VAL A 85 8.51 -7.01 11.39
N HIS A 86 8.37 -8.21 10.87
CA HIS A 86 9.00 -8.67 9.63
C HIS A 86 7.89 -8.88 8.61
N GLU A 87 7.90 -8.08 7.56
CA GLU A 87 6.85 -8.10 6.54
C GLU A 87 7.42 -8.42 5.17
N MET A 88 6.80 -9.37 4.48
CA MET A 88 7.00 -9.59 3.06
C MET A 88 5.88 -8.86 2.33
N GLY A 89 6.23 -7.90 1.49
CA GLY A 89 5.26 -7.11 0.74
C GLY A 89 5.44 -7.24 -0.76
N LEU A 90 4.36 -7.53 -1.47
CA LEU A 90 4.32 -7.50 -2.92
C LEU A 90 3.49 -6.29 -3.35
N PHE A 91 4.13 -5.36 -4.06
CA PHE A 91 3.51 -4.11 -4.52
C PHE A 91 3.28 -4.16 -6.01
N TYR A 92 2.03 -3.95 -6.40
CA TYR A 92 1.59 -3.96 -7.79
C TYR A 92 1.26 -2.57 -8.28
N LEU A 93 1.66 -2.24 -9.49
CA LEU A 93 1.13 -1.07 -10.19
C LEU A 93 -0.23 -1.48 -10.75
N VAL A 94 -1.27 -0.76 -10.36
CA VAL A 94 -2.66 -1.15 -10.61
C VAL A 94 -3.36 -0.06 -11.42
N HIS A 95 -4.13 -0.49 -12.42
CA HIS A 95 -5.02 0.36 -13.19
C HIS A 95 -6.47 -0.02 -12.90
N LEU A 96 -7.27 0.99 -12.64
CA LEU A 96 -8.71 0.88 -12.38
C LEU A 96 -9.50 1.28 -13.62
N PRO A 97 -10.82 0.97 -13.70
CA PRO A 97 -11.62 1.34 -14.85
C PRO A 97 -11.60 2.84 -15.12
N SER A 98 -11.42 3.23 -16.38
CA SER A 98 -11.43 4.62 -16.81
C SER A 98 -12.76 5.30 -16.45
N GLY A 99 -12.69 6.53 -15.97
CA GLY A 99 -13.88 7.31 -15.62
C GLY A 99 -14.60 6.85 -14.34
N HIS A 100 -14.01 5.94 -13.58
CA HIS A 100 -14.59 5.52 -12.30
C HIS A 100 -14.67 6.69 -11.32
N SER A 101 -15.71 6.73 -10.51
CA SER A 101 -15.94 7.80 -9.53
C SER A 101 -14.83 7.95 -8.49
N ILE A 102 -14.05 6.91 -8.25
CA ILE A 102 -12.91 6.96 -7.33
C ILE A 102 -11.89 8.05 -7.70
N TYR A 103 -11.78 8.38 -8.99
CA TYR A 103 -10.85 9.41 -9.47
C TYR A 103 -11.33 10.84 -9.24
N GLN A 104 -12.59 11.03 -8.82
CA GLN A 104 -13.23 12.36 -8.75
C GLN A 104 -13.08 13.04 -7.40
N HIS A 105 -12.50 12.36 -6.40
CA HIS A 105 -12.31 12.93 -5.07
C HIS A 105 -11.13 13.91 -5.06
N ASN A 106 -11.40 15.14 -4.60
CA ASN A 106 -10.38 16.19 -4.46
C ASN A 106 -9.82 16.30 -3.04
N ASP A 107 -10.58 15.81 -2.06
CA ASP A 107 -10.23 15.82 -0.65
C ASP A 107 -10.19 14.41 -0.10
N GLU A 108 -9.97 14.28 1.20
CA GLU A 108 -10.08 12.99 1.87
C GLU A 108 -11.48 12.39 1.67
N PHE A 109 -11.53 11.10 1.45
CA PHE A 109 -12.79 10.39 1.28
C PHE A 109 -12.78 9.05 1.99
N GLU A 110 -13.96 8.63 2.40
CA GLU A 110 -14.18 7.30 2.94
C GLU A 110 -14.48 6.34 1.78
N GLY A 111 -13.89 5.15 1.83
CA GLY A 111 -14.18 4.11 0.86
C GLY A 111 -15.40 3.28 1.27
N ALA A 112 -15.52 2.07 0.71
CA ALA A 112 -16.58 1.13 1.08
C ALA A 112 -16.39 0.56 2.48
N GLU A 113 -15.16 0.53 2.98
CA GLU A 113 -14.82 0.05 4.32
C GLU A 113 -14.68 1.23 5.28
N GLN A 114 -15.34 1.16 6.44
CA GLN A 114 -15.28 2.20 7.47
C GLN A 114 -13.95 2.15 8.23
N GLY A 115 -13.56 3.30 8.78
CA GLY A 115 -12.37 3.42 9.61
C GLY A 115 -11.11 3.82 8.87
N PHE A 116 -11.21 4.01 7.54
CA PHE A 116 -10.09 4.44 6.69
C PHE A 116 -10.42 5.74 5.98
N ALA A 117 -9.42 6.62 5.92
CA ALA A 117 -9.46 7.81 5.10
C ALA A 117 -8.53 7.61 3.91
N ASN A 118 -8.96 8.03 2.72
CA ASN A 118 -8.22 7.88 1.48
C ASN A 118 -8.02 9.25 0.85
N LYS A 119 -6.93 9.42 0.13
CA LYS A 119 -6.63 10.69 -0.52
C LYS A 119 -5.75 10.49 -1.75
N TRP A 120 -6.06 11.21 -2.81
CA TRP A 120 -5.19 11.38 -3.97
C TRP A 120 -4.19 12.48 -3.66
N VAL A 121 -2.91 12.15 -3.63
CA VAL A 121 -1.83 13.08 -3.29
C VAL A 121 -0.93 13.31 -4.50
N HIS A 122 -0.67 14.56 -4.83
CA HIS A 122 0.26 14.92 -5.91
C HIS A 122 1.66 14.40 -5.61
N MET A 123 2.34 13.90 -6.62
CA MET A 123 3.72 13.38 -6.48
C MET A 123 4.67 14.43 -5.90
N GLU A 124 4.47 15.72 -6.23
CA GLU A 124 5.29 16.82 -5.70
C GLU A 124 5.00 17.11 -4.22
N ALA A 125 3.83 16.71 -3.72
CA ALA A 125 3.40 17.01 -2.35
C ALA A 125 3.65 15.86 -1.37
N LEU A 126 4.28 14.77 -1.80
CA LEU A 126 4.48 13.58 -0.96
C LEU A 126 5.27 13.88 0.31
N ASP A 127 6.18 14.83 0.29
CA ASP A 127 6.99 15.20 1.47
C ASP A 127 6.17 15.91 2.56
N ASP A 128 4.96 16.39 2.24
CA ASP A 128 4.06 17.03 3.20
C ASP A 128 3.30 16.02 4.05
N TYR A 129 3.45 14.72 3.74
CA TYR A 129 2.72 13.63 4.40
C TYR A 129 3.70 12.68 5.08
N PHE A 130 3.29 12.15 6.22
CA PHE A 130 4.04 11.09 6.88
C PHE A 130 3.66 9.75 6.25
N ILE A 131 4.47 9.29 5.31
CA ILE A 131 4.20 8.09 4.50
C ILE A 131 5.16 6.97 4.92
N VAL A 132 4.60 5.80 5.19
CA VAL A 132 5.36 4.62 5.58
C VAL A 132 5.07 3.46 4.62
N PRO A 133 6.02 2.52 4.42
CA PRO A 133 7.45 2.60 4.81
C PRO A 133 8.20 3.71 4.07
N GLU A 134 9.35 4.08 4.59
CA GLU A 134 10.13 5.24 4.10
C GLU A 134 10.59 5.11 2.64
N PHE A 135 10.73 3.88 2.13
CA PHE A 135 11.13 3.67 0.73
C PHE A 135 10.06 4.12 -0.28
N VAL A 136 8.79 4.20 0.13
CA VAL A 136 7.67 4.44 -0.78
C VAL A 136 7.83 5.76 -1.55
N VAL A 137 8.18 6.84 -0.86
CA VAL A 137 8.27 8.16 -1.51
C VAL A 137 9.35 8.21 -2.60
N PRO A 138 10.62 7.84 -2.33
CA PRO A 138 11.61 7.84 -3.40
C PRO A 138 11.28 6.86 -4.53
N GLU A 139 10.71 5.71 -4.24
CA GLU A 139 10.35 4.72 -5.26
C GLU A 139 9.18 5.21 -6.13
N LEU A 140 8.20 5.91 -5.57
CA LEU A 140 7.12 6.51 -6.35
C LEU A 140 7.65 7.56 -7.34
N ARG A 141 8.64 8.34 -6.95
CA ARG A 141 9.23 9.39 -7.79
C ARG A 141 10.02 8.85 -8.98
N THR A 142 10.50 7.63 -8.89
CA THR A 142 11.26 6.97 -9.97
C THR A 142 10.47 5.86 -10.65
N LEU A 143 9.18 5.78 -10.40
CA LEU A 143 8.32 4.70 -10.86
C LEU A 143 8.35 4.52 -12.38
N GLN A 144 8.39 5.60 -13.14
CA GLN A 144 8.45 5.58 -14.61
C GLN A 144 9.74 4.98 -15.17
N HIS A 145 10.78 4.85 -14.36
CA HIS A 145 12.08 4.29 -14.75
C HIS A 145 12.25 2.83 -14.31
N VAL A 146 11.23 2.24 -13.68
CA VAL A 146 11.29 0.86 -13.21
C VAL A 146 11.04 -0.10 -14.35
N GLU A 147 12.04 -0.93 -14.64
CA GLU A 147 11.92 -2.05 -15.56
C GLU A 147 11.98 -3.35 -14.74
N GLY A 148 10.97 -4.22 -14.92
CA GLY A 148 10.89 -5.46 -14.18
C GLY A 148 10.50 -5.26 -12.71
N ILE A 149 10.93 -6.21 -11.88
CA ILE A 149 10.61 -6.24 -10.45
C ILE A 149 11.81 -5.74 -9.66
N LYS A 150 11.61 -4.73 -8.81
CA LYS A 150 12.66 -4.22 -7.94
C LYS A 150 12.56 -4.88 -6.56
N HIS A 151 13.66 -5.46 -6.10
CA HIS A 151 13.78 -5.99 -4.75
C HIS A 151 14.23 -4.88 -3.80
N ILE A 152 13.46 -4.65 -2.74
CA ILE A 152 13.70 -3.58 -1.77
C ILE A 152 13.82 -4.21 -0.38
N VAL A 153 14.87 -3.83 0.35
CA VAL A 153 15.02 -4.16 1.76
C VAL A 153 14.91 -2.87 2.56
N ASN A 154 13.91 -2.78 3.42
CA ASN A 154 13.66 -1.59 4.24
C ASN A 154 13.79 -1.93 5.72
N ARG A 155 14.52 -1.10 6.45
CA ARG A 155 14.70 -1.24 7.90
C ARG A 155 14.36 0.07 8.58
N SER A 156 13.44 0.03 9.53
CA SER A 156 12.94 1.20 10.25
C SER A 156 12.96 0.97 11.74
N VAL A 157 13.24 2.01 12.49
CA VAL A 157 13.12 2.02 13.96
C VAL A 157 12.04 3.04 14.31
N ARG A 158 11.02 2.60 15.03
CA ARG A 158 9.90 3.44 15.46
C ARG A 158 9.78 3.40 16.97
N LYS A 159 9.76 4.56 17.57
CA LYS A 159 9.64 4.72 19.02
C LYS A 159 8.20 5.08 19.41
#